data_5519bb1513fd4fff451d8fd45f3bf657
#
_entry.id   5519bb1513fd4fff451d8fd45f3bf657
#
_cell.length_a   1.000
_cell.length_b   1.000
_cell.length_c   1.000
_cell.angle_alpha   90.00
_cell.angle_beta   90.00
_cell.angle_gamma   90.00
#
_symmetry.space_group_name_H-M   'P 1'
#
loop_
_entity.id
_entity.type
_entity.pdbx_description
1 polymer ?
#
loop_
_entity_poly.entity_id
_entity_poly.type
_entity_poly.pdbx_seq_one_letter_code
_entity_poly.pdbx_strand_id
1 'polypeptide(L)'
;ANDMLVISKLLVTNRIAVHTLLLVWVLSCTMFSCNSYNSEFVEIEPIATHSNGMEYIGMQSCVECHQDIVESHKNTSHYKTSFETAASAFDSILKTQPNEINLKDGTKIVINKKGNKLFQDFYVLDNPTPVYHTPMDITIGSGFRGQSFLYWNEDRLFQNQASIIGSMEGWINSPGYASRMNNTRPVVPRCMECHSTYTAPIESSTNRVSNEYDINNVLLGIDCQRCHGEVKEHVVFHKKNPEEKVGQHILKYSELTQKQKIDACALCHSGFRQPAWDPEKRKFIPSFSYQVGDALDDFLIKNNRSSKDNSDSEIHANQIKLLTDSKCFKMSENMDCATCHDPHKQERGDFKNFSLKCISCHQSQDHSPKTLSLANANFNDCASCHMPFVDSKAMKIDFNLKKLTPVRIRNHFISIYPDENSLP
;
A
#
# COMPACT_ATOMS: atom_id res chain seq x y z
N ALA A 1 95.23 -8.06 14.85
CA ALA A 1 94.23 -8.93 15.56
C ALA A 1 93.12 -8.16 16.26
N ASN A 2 93.40 -6.90 16.67
CA ASN A 2 92.37 -6.12 17.38
C ASN A 2 91.25 -5.55 16.48
N ASP A 3 91.51 -5.23 15.23
CA ASP A 3 90.55 -4.60 14.31
C ASP A 3 89.49 -5.60 13.81
N MET A 4 89.78 -6.89 13.69
CA MET A 4 88.79 -7.90 13.31
C MET A 4 87.74 -8.20 14.41
N LEU A 5 88.12 -7.98 15.69
CA LEU A 5 87.20 -8.22 16.82
C LEU A 5 86.20 -7.04 16.99
N VAL A 6 86.61 -5.84 16.61
CA VAL A 6 85.71 -4.64 16.68
C VAL A 6 84.68 -4.69 15.57
N ILE A 7 85.05 -5.12 14.34
CA ILE A 7 84.12 -5.21 13.24
C ILE A 7 83.10 -6.37 13.46
N SER A 8 83.56 -7.50 14.05
CA SER A 8 82.62 -8.60 14.36
C SER A 8 81.56 -8.21 15.44
N LYS A 9 81.97 -7.42 16.46
CA LYS A 9 81.06 -6.92 17.48
C LYS A 9 80.06 -5.89 16.91
N LEU A 10 80.47 -5.01 16.01
CA LEU A 10 79.58 -4.05 15.34
C LEU A 10 78.54 -4.72 14.44
N LEU A 11 78.94 -5.77 13.73
CA LEU A 11 78.04 -6.55 12.86
C LEU A 11 77.01 -7.38 13.67
N VAL A 12 77.37 -7.90 14.83
CA VAL A 12 76.47 -8.64 15.70
C VAL A 12 75.49 -7.69 16.41
N THR A 13 75.90 -6.51 16.86
CA THR A 13 75.02 -5.49 17.50
C THR A 13 74.03 -4.94 16.46
N ASN A 14 74.48 -4.67 15.22
CA ASN A 14 73.53 -4.24 14.20
C ASN A 14 72.50 -5.33 13.82
N ARG A 15 72.86 -6.61 13.77
CA ARG A 15 71.93 -7.69 13.54
C ARG A 15 70.90 -7.82 14.67
N ILE A 16 71.30 -7.70 15.93
CA ILE A 16 70.41 -7.74 17.09
C ILE A 16 69.46 -6.54 17.04
N ALA A 17 69.94 -5.33 16.74
CA ALA A 17 69.12 -4.14 16.62
C ALA A 17 68.08 -4.23 15.51
N VAL A 18 68.43 -4.80 14.31
CA VAL A 18 67.50 -5.02 13.23
C VAL A 18 66.44 -6.09 13.57
N HIS A 19 66.81 -7.15 14.29
CA HIS A 19 65.84 -8.18 14.68
C HIS A 19 64.89 -7.66 15.78
N THR A 20 65.38 -6.85 16.71
CA THR A 20 64.51 -6.21 17.72
C THR A 20 63.59 -5.19 17.08
N LEU A 21 64.01 -4.38 16.13
CA LEU A 21 63.17 -3.44 15.38
C LEU A 21 62.10 -4.19 14.54
N LEU A 22 62.44 -5.28 13.90
CA LEU A 22 61.51 -6.15 13.17
C LEU A 22 60.49 -6.80 14.12
N LEU A 23 60.91 -7.29 15.27
CA LEU A 23 60.01 -7.86 16.29
C LEU A 23 59.05 -6.80 16.85
N VAL A 24 59.50 -5.60 17.14
CA VAL A 24 58.67 -4.48 17.58
C VAL A 24 57.71 -4.05 16.49
N TRP A 25 58.14 -4.06 15.24
CA TRP A 25 57.27 -3.72 14.10
C TRP A 25 56.20 -4.80 13.88
N VAL A 26 56.52 -6.10 13.98
CA VAL A 26 55.58 -7.21 13.90
C VAL A 26 54.63 -7.18 15.10
N LEU A 27 55.09 -6.91 16.34
CA LEU A 27 54.19 -6.77 17.49
C LEU A 27 53.30 -5.51 17.37
N SER A 28 53.79 -4.41 16.84
CA SER A 28 52.94 -3.24 16.60
C SER A 28 51.90 -3.50 15.50
N CYS A 29 52.23 -4.24 14.45
CA CYS A 29 51.26 -4.62 13.43
C CYS A 29 50.20 -5.60 13.98
N THR A 30 50.53 -6.49 14.89
CA THR A 30 49.55 -7.42 15.52
C THR A 30 48.64 -6.69 16.53
N MET A 31 49.12 -5.61 17.15
CA MET A 31 48.28 -4.79 18.08
C MET A 31 47.27 -3.89 17.32
N PHE A 32 47.53 -3.55 16.05
CA PHE A 32 46.59 -2.81 15.22
C PHE A 32 45.57 -3.70 14.48
N SER A 33 45.70 -5.04 14.55
CA SER A 33 44.81 -5.96 13.88
C SER A 33 43.58 -6.40 14.71
N CYS A 34 43.44 -5.89 15.94
CA CYS A 34 42.22 -6.03 16.74
C CYS A 34 41.51 -4.68 16.91
N ASN A 35 41.20 -3.98 15.84
CA ASN A 35 40.00 -3.22 15.83
C ASN A 35 38.86 -4.26 15.74
N SER A 36 38.42 -4.74 16.93
CA SER A 36 37.05 -5.20 17.04
C SER A 36 36.19 -4.07 16.47
N TYR A 37 35.57 -4.35 15.33
CA TYR A 37 34.42 -3.61 14.86
C TYR A 37 33.37 -3.81 15.98
N ASN A 38 33.45 -3.00 17.02
CA ASN A 38 32.30 -2.68 17.82
C ASN A 38 31.44 -1.88 16.86
N SER A 39 30.69 -2.56 15.99
CA SER A 39 29.48 -2.02 15.49
C SER A 39 28.66 -1.72 16.75
N GLU A 40 28.67 -0.45 17.18
CA GLU A 40 27.63 0.03 18.08
C GLU A 40 26.33 -0.39 17.42
N PHE A 41 25.74 -1.42 17.98
CA PHE A 41 24.50 -1.97 17.46
C PHE A 41 23.46 -0.88 17.71
N VAL A 42 23.17 -0.11 16.68
CA VAL A 42 22.10 0.90 16.73
C VAL A 42 20.81 0.13 16.96
N GLU A 43 20.29 0.28 18.16
CA GLU A 43 18.95 -0.19 18.48
C GLU A 43 17.97 0.46 17.49
N ILE A 44 17.17 -0.36 16.81
CA ILE A 44 16.19 0.15 15.87
C ILE A 44 14.96 0.50 16.69
N GLU A 45 14.76 1.80 16.90
CA GLU A 45 13.57 2.29 17.56
C GLU A 45 12.35 2.16 16.64
N PRO A 46 11.23 1.62 17.13
CA PRO A 46 10.00 1.58 16.36
C PRO A 46 9.43 2.98 16.15
N ILE A 47 8.92 3.23 14.96
CA ILE A 47 8.23 4.50 14.65
C ILE A 47 6.73 4.43 14.99
N ALA A 48 6.20 3.25 15.21
CA ALA A 48 4.87 3.00 15.76
C ALA A 48 4.82 1.60 16.39
N THR A 49 3.90 1.39 17.33
CA THR A 49 3.68 0.11 17.97
C THR A 49 2.19 -0.22 18.01
N HIS A 50 1.84 -1.42 17.54
CA HIS A 50 0.48 -1.91 17.59
C HIS A 50 0.11 -2.33 19.02
N SER A 51 -1.17 -2.29 19.38
CA SER A 51 -1.67 -2.67 20.71
C SER A 51 -1.38 -4.13 21.12
N ASN A 52 -1.05 -5.01 20.15
CA ASN A 52 -0.61 -6.39 20.38
C ASN A 52 0.91 -6.53 20.61
N GLY A 53 1.65 -5.41 20.56
CA GLY A 53 3.10 -5.38 20.76
C GLY A 53 3.94 -5.43 19.47
N MET A 54 3.33 -5.60 18.29
CA MET A 54 4.06 -5.59 17.01
C MET A 54 4.66 -4.21 16.75
N GLU A 55 5.93 -4.17 16.38
CA GLU A 55 6.70 -2.95 16.13
C GLU A 55 6.81 -2.63 14.64
N TYR A 56 6.51 -1.38 14.28
CA TYR A 56 6.76 -0.85 12.95
C TYR A 56 8.03 -0.01 12.96
N ILE A 57 9.01 -0.42 12.15
CA ILE A 57 10.31 0.27 12.04
C ILE A 57 10.41 1.16 10.78
N GLY A 58 9.36 1.12 9.93
CA GLY A 58 9.25 1.92 8.73
C GLY A 58 10.14 1.46 7.57
N MET A 59 9.72 1.86 6.37
CA MET A 59 10.38 1.47 5.13
C MET A 59 11.84 1.94 5.04
N GLN A 60 12.22 3.01 5.74
CA GLN A 60 13.61 3.51 5.71
C GLN A 60 14.61 2.47 6.20
N SER A 61 14.21 1.60 7.13
CA SER A 61 15.05 0.51 7.61
C SER A 61 15.33 -0.58 6.57
N CYS A 62 14.57 -0.61 5.47
CA CYS A 62 14.73 -1.58 4.38
C CYS A 62 15.67 -1.10 3.26
N VAL A 63 15.86 0.24 3.15
CA VAL A 63 16.55 0.87 2.01
C VAL A 63 17.98 0.39 1.87
N GLU A 64 18.71 0.21 2.97
CA GLU A 64 20.13 -0.16 2.94
C GLU A 64 20.41 -1.45 2.16
N CYS A 65 19.48 -2.42 2.22
CA CYS A 65 19.64 -3.71 1.58
C CYS A 65 18.72 -3.91 0.36
N HIS A 66 17.56 -3.21 0.31
CA HIS A 66 16.52 -3.41 -0.69
C HIS A 66 16.20 -2.12 -1.47
N GLN A 67 17.20 -1.30 -1.77
CA GLN A 67 17.04 0.02 -2.40
C GLN A 67 16.19 -0.04 -3.68
N ASP A 68 16.51 -0.94 -4.61
CA ASP A 68 15.78 -1.04 -5.90
C ASP A 68 14.30 -1.39 -5.71
N ILE A 69 14.01 -2.28 -4.76
CA ILE A 69 12.63 -2.68 -4.44
C ILE A 69 11.89 -1.51 -3.82
N VAL A 70 12.51 -0.81 -2.88
CA VAL A 70 11.91 0.36 -2.21
C VAL A 70 11.63 1.47 -3.20
N GLU A 71 12.56 1.79 -4.09
CA GLU A 71 12.38 2.83 -5.12
C GLU A 71 11.26 2.45 -6.11
N SER A 72 11.21 1.19 -6.52
CA SER A 72 10.13 0.68 -7.36
C SER A 72 8.78 0.75 -6.65
N HIS A 73 8.71 0.29 -5.39
CA HIS A 73 7.49 0.27 -4.60
C HIS A 73 6.91 1.67 -4.35
N LYS A 74 7.76 2.68 -4.10
CA LYS A 74 7.34 4.10 -3.96
C LYS A 74 6.53 4.62 -5.15
N ASN A 75 6.67 4.00 -6.31
CA ASN A 75 5.90 4.38 -7.50
C ASN A 75 4.55 3.67 -7.60
N THR A 76 4.29 2.65 -6.79
CA THR A 76 3.04 1.88 -6.83
C THR A 76 1.83 2.63 -6.29
N SER A 77 0.65 2.17 -6.67
CA SER A 77 -0.60 2.67 -6.08
C SER A 77 -0.77 2.23 -4.63
N HIS A 78 -0.11 1.16 -4.19
CA HIS A 78 -0.10 0.73 -2.79
C HIS A 78 0.58 1.77 -1.92
N TYR A 79 1.82 2.13 -2.23
CA TYR A 79 2.54 3.16 -1.46
C TYR A 79 1.82 4.51 -1.48
N LYS A 80 1.25 4.88 -2.64
CA LYS A 80 0.53 6.15 -2.82
C LYS A 80 -0.95 6.10 -2.42
N THR A 81 -1.38 5.06 -1.69
CA THR A 81 -2.80 4.93 -1.32
C THR A 81 -3.26 5.95 -0.28
N SER A 82 -2.34 6.46 0.54
CA SER A 82 -2.53 7.64 1.38
C SER A 82 -1.22 8.36 1.66
N PHE A 83 -1.29 9.67 1.83
CA PHE A 83 -0.14 10.54 2.12
C PHE A 83 -0.61 11.88 2.66
N GLU A 84 0.29 12.62 3.33
CA GLU A 84 0.01 13.98 3.77
C GLU A 84 -0.30 14.90 2.58
N THR A 85 -1.36 15.68 2.68
CA THR A 85 -1.77 16.57 1.60
C THR A 85 -0.84 17.76 1.48
N ALA A 86 -0.07 17.81 0.39
CA ALA A 86 0.67 19.01 -0.01
C ALA A 86 -0.10 19.74 -1.11
N ALA A 87 -0.51 20.97 -0.87
CA ALA A 87 -1.32 21.75 -1.81
C ALA A 87 -0.65 21.95 -3.18
N SER A 88 0.70 21.95 -3.23
CA SER A 88 1.47 22.02 -4.47
C SER A 88 1.21 20.85 -5.43
N ALA A 89 0.86 19.67 -4.91
CA ALA A 89 0.50 18.52 -5.75
C ALA A 89 -0.80 18.73 -6.54
N PHE A 90 -1.62 19.70 -6.15
CA PHE A 90 -2.93 20.02 -6.74
C PHE A 90 -2.94 21.33 -7.52
N ASP A 91 -1.79 21.99 -7.70
CA ASP A 91 -1.70 23.29 -8.39
C ASP A 91 -2.27 23.27 -9.81
N SER A 92 -2.16 22.16 -10.53
CA SER A 92 -2.71 22.04 -11.87
C SER A 92 -4.24 22.11 -11.85
N ILE A 93 -4.89 21.29 -11.02
CA ILE A 93 -6.35 21.26 -10.95
C ILE A 93 -6.91 22.57 -10.39
N LEU A 94 -6.23 23.18 -9.42
CA LEU A 94 -6.64 24.47 -8.84
C LEU A 94 -6.58 25.63 -9.85
N LYS A 95 -5.73 25.53 -10.88
CA LYS A 95 -5.58 26.55 -11.92
C LYS A 95 -6.50 26.35 -13.12
N THR A 96 -6.83 25.09 -13.43
CA THR A 96 -7.50 24.74 -14.70
C THR A 96 -8.98 24.45 -14.54
N GLN A 97 -9.46 24.21 -13.31
CA GLN A 97 -10.83 23.79 -13.05
C GLN A 97 -11.52 24.73 -12.05
N PRO A 98 -12.85 24.83 -12.11
CA PRO A 98 -13.62 25.48 -11.05
C PRO A 98 -13.34 24.78 -9.70
N ASN A 99 -12.91 25.57 -8.71
CA ASN A 99 -12.61 25.08 -7.37
C ASN A 99 -13.86 25.07 -6.48
N GLU A 100 -15.01 24.75 -7.07
CA GLU A 100 -16.28 24.76 -6.35
C GLU A 100 -17.18 23.57 -6.74
N ILE A 101 -18.01 23.17 -5.80
CA ILE A 101 -19.03 22.13 -5.95
C ILE A 101 -20.35 22.72 -5.43
N ASN A 102 -21.36 22.77 -6.30
CA ASN A 102 -22.71 23.19 -5.90
C ASN A 102 -23.52 21.96 -5.47
N LEU A 103 -24.17 22.04 -4.32
CA LEU A 103 -25.02 20.98 -3.76
C LEU A 103 -26.51 21.30 -3.99
N LYS A 104 -27.36 20.25 -3.93
CA LYS A 104 -28.81 20.40 -4.20
C LYS A 104 -29.56 21.18 -3.14
N ASP A 105 -29.02 21.28 -1.93
CA ASP A 105 -29.60 22.05 -0.82
C ASP A 105 -29.27 23.54 -0.87
N GLY A 106 -28.63 24.01 -1.96
CA GLY A 106 -28.18 25.40 -2.11
C GLY A 106 -26.83 25.69 -1.43
N THR A 107 -26.23 24.72 -0.78
CA THR A 107 -24.87 24.85 -0.22
C THR A 107 -23.83 24.78 -1.34
N LYS A 108 -22.75 25.53 -1.18
CA LYS A 108 -21.58 25.48 -2.06
C LYS A 108 -20.34 25.09 -1.25
N ILE A 109 -19.53 24.20 -1.82
CA ILE A 109 -18.18 23.87 -1.32
C ILE A 109 -17.17 24.59 -2.19
N VAL A 110 -16.21 25.28 -1.58
CA VAL A 110 -15.10 25.95 -2.29
C VAL A 110 -13.79 25.38 -1.78
N ILE A 111 -12.90 25.02 -2.70
CA ILE A 111 -11.57 24.53 -2.37
C ILE A 111 -10.59 25.68 -2.44
N ASN A 112 -9.94 25.96 -1.32
CA ASN A 112 -9.01 27.08 -1.16
C ASN A 112 -7.61 26.56 -0.82
N LYS A 113 -6.59 27.27 -1.35
CA LYS A 113 -5.18 27.06 -1.02
C LYS A 113 -4.68 28.19 -0.14
N LYS A 114 -4.08 27.85 1.01
CA LYS A 114 -3.38 28.82 1.87
C LYS A 114 -1.99 28.27 2.23
N GLY A 115 -0.98 28.88 1.67
CA GLY A 115 0.39 28.34 1.73
C GLY A 115 0.47 26.97 1.06
N ASN A 116 1.02 25.97 1.73
CA ASN A 116 1.06 24.59 1.25
C ASN A 116 -0.10 23.71 1.79
N LYS A 117 -1.19 24.30 2.26
CA LYS A 117 -2.36 23.59 2.76
C LYS A 117 -3.56 23.84 1.89
N LEU A 118 -4.40 22.81 1.74
CA LEU A 118 -5.72 22.87 1.13
C LEU A 118 -6.79 22.94 2.21
N PHE A 119 -7.87 23.63 1.88
CA PHE A 119 -9.04 23.77 2.74
C PHE A 119 -10.32 23.57 1.92
N GLN A 120 -11.32 23.02 2.58
CA GLN A 120 -12.68 22.92 2.09
C GLN A 120 -13.56 23.86 2.90
N ASP A 121 -14.16 24.83 2.24
CA ASP A 121 -15.04 25.83 2.82
C ASP A 121 -16.49 25.60 2.39
N PHE A 122 -17.42 25.59 3.34
CA PHE A 122 -18.83 25.48 3.05
C PHE A 122 -19.51 26.84 3.14
N TYR A 123 -20.23 27.19 2.09
CA TYR A 123 -21.05 28.38 2.02
C TYR A 123 -22.52 28.01 1.92
N VAL A 124 -23.39 28.67 2.69
CA VAL A 124 -24.84 28.62 2.52
C VAL A 124 -25.27 29.79 1.61
N LEU A 125 -26.41 29.63 0.97
CA LEU A 125 -26.96 30.65 0.08
C LEU A 125 -26.97 32.04 0.75
N ASP A 126 -26.54 33.08 0.02
CA ASP A 126 -26.50 34.48 0.43
C ASP A 126 -25.59 34.83 1.63
N ASN A 127 -24.78 33.87 2.12
CA ASN A 127 -23.77 34.13 3.15
C ASN A 127 -22.38 34.30 2.50
N PRO A 128 -21.73 35.48 2.59
CA PRO A 128 -20.39 35.70 2.02
C PRO A 128 -19.26 35.04 2.83
N THR A 129 -19.54 34.60 4.06
CA THR A 129 -18.57 33.91 4.93
C THR A 129 -18.87 32.41 4.99
N PRO A 130 -17.82 31.55 5.01
CA PRO A 130 -18.04 30.13 5.14
C PRO A 130 -18.60 29.79 6.51
N VAL A 131 -19.57 28.89 6.55
CA VAL A 131 -20.14 28.37 7.80
C VAL A 131 -19.27 27.28 8.43
N TYR A 132 -18.47 26.59 7.62
CA TYR A 132 -17.46 25.65 8.05
C TYR A 132 -16.20 25.81 7.21
N HIS A 133 -15.05 25.63 7.85
CA HIS A 133 -13.72 25.66 7.28
C HIS A 133 -12.96 24.45 7.78
N THR A 134 -12.64 23.50 6.89
CA THR A 134 -11.95 22.27 7.26
C THR A 134 -10.66 22.11 6.46
N PRO A 135 -9.52 21.76 7.08
CA PRO A 135 -8.33 21.43 6.33
C PRO A 135 -8.50 20.13 5.54
N MET A 136 -7.64 19.92 4.58
CA MET A 136 -7.44 18.65 3.91
C MET A 136 -6.05 18.13 4.29
N ASP A 137 -5.98 17.32 5.36
CA ASP A 137 -4.69 16.94 5.95
C ASP A 137 -4.10 15.69 5.30
N ILE A 138 -4.95 14.71 4.95
CA ILE A 138 -4.54 13.44 4.36
C ILE A 138 -5.26 13.25 3.02
N THR A 139 -4.50 12.91 1.99
CA THR A 139 -5.03 12.47 0.70
C THR A 139 -5.15 10.96 0.69
N ILE A 140 -6.30 10.43 0.30
CA ILE A 140 -6.58 9.01 0.11
C ILE A 140 -6.71 8.72 -1.38
N GLY A 141 -5.92 7.78 -1.87
CA GLY A 141 -5.90 7.34 -3.28
C GLY A 141 -4.70 7.87 -4.05
N SER A 142 -4.19 7.03 -4.93
CA SER A 142 -2.98 7.30 -5.73
C SER A 142 -3.16 8.34 -6.87
N GLY A 143 -4.38 8.88 -7.04
CA GLY A 143 -4.72 9.81 -8.13
C GLY A 143 -5.17 9.13 -9.42
N PHE A 144 -4.89 7.84 -9.59
CA PHE A 144 -5.27 7.14 -10.83
C PHE A 144 -6.78 6.98 -11.01
N ARG A 145 -7.49 6.53 -9.99
CA ARG A 145 -8.96 6.42 -10.00
C ARG A 145 -9.60 7.70 -9.49
N GLY A 146 -9.04 8.24 -8.43
CA GLY A 146 -9.50 9.42 -7.77
C GLY A 146 -8.76 9.64 -6.47
N GLN A 147 -9.07 10.75 -5.83
CA GLN A 147 -8.55 11.12 -4.52
C GLN A 147 -9.67 11.69 -3.67
N SER A 148 -9.75 11.24 -2.44
CA SER A 148 -10.56 11.83 -1.39
C SER A 148 -9.65 12.42 -0.32
N PHE A 149 -10.20 13.25 0.53
CA PHE A 149 -9.40 13.95 1.53
C PHE A 149 -9.96 13.70 2.92
N LEU A 150 -9.05 13.63 3.90
CA LEU A 150 -9.42 13.50 5.30
C LEU A 150 -8.86 14.69 6.08
N TYR A 151 -9.49 14.99 7.21
CA TYR A 151 -9.01 16.02 8.12
C TYR A 151 -9.09 15.55 9.57
N TRP A 152 -8.18 16.05 10.36
CA TRP A 152 -8.15 15.87 11.79
C TRP A 152 -9.00 16.93 12.50
N ASN A 153 -9.79 16.48 13.44
CA ASN A 153 -10.42 17.33 14.45
C ASN A 153 -10.01 16.76 15.82
N GLU A 154 -8.97 17.34 16.40
CA GLU A 154 -8.24 16.78 17.54
C GLU A 154 -7.68 15.39 17.21
N ASP A 155 -8.07 14.35 17.94
CA ASP A 155 -7.71 12.96 17.74
C ASP A 155 -8.68 12.19 16.82
N ARG A 156 -9.66 12.87 16.25
CA ARG A 156 -10.72 12.29 15.41
C ARG A 156 -10.49 12.55 13.93
N LEU A 157 -10.63 11.50 13.13
CA LEU A 157 -10.47 11.58 11.69
C LEU A 157 -11.81 11.60 10.96
N PHE A 158 -11.98 12.57 10.06
CA PHE A 158 -13.18 12.77 9.27
C PHE A 158 -12.86 12.86 7.78
N GLN A 159 -13.81 12.46 6.93
CA GLN A 159 -13.69 12.62 5.49
C GLN A 159 -14.23 13.98 5.05
N ASN A 160 -13.45 14.71 4.24
CA ASN A 160 -13.93 15.87 3.51
C ASN A 160 -14.94 15.45 2.43
N GLN A 161 -15.89 16.33 2.14
CA GLN A 161 -16.94 16.05 1.16
C GLN A 161 -16.48 16.23 -0.28
N ALA A 162 -15.43 17.00 -0.53
CA ALA A 162 -14.84 17.16 -1.85
C ALA A 162 -13.89 16.00 -2.19
N SER A 163 -13.95 15.55 -3.45
CA SER A 163 -13.04 14.55 -4.04
C SER A 163 -12.67 14.94 -5.46
N ILE A 164 -11.64 14.29 -5.98
CA ILE A 164 -11.23 14.35 -7.39
C ILE A 164 -11.36 12.95 -7.98
N ILE A 165 -11.85 12.83 -9.21
CA ILE A 165 -11.88 11.56 -9.94
C ILE A 165 -11.01 11.72 -11.20
N GLY A 166 -10.05 10.82 -11.38
CA GLY A 166 -9.03 10.91 -12.43
C GLY A 166 -9.54 10.90 -13.87
N SER A 167 -10.76 10.38 -14.10
CA SER A 167 -11.43 10.41 -15.42
C SER A 167 -12.32 11.63 -15.62
N MET A 168 -12.43 12.50 -14.62
CA MET A 168 -13.26 13.71 -14.64
C MET A 168 -12.41 14.92 -14.35
N GLU A 169 -12.64 15.98 -15.08
CA GLU A 169 -11.97 17.25 -14.85
C GLU A 169 -12.69 18.01 -13.73
N GLY A 170 -12.05 18.12 -12.57
CA GLY A 170 -12.52 18.97 -11.48
C GLY A 170 -12.90 18.27 -10.18
N TRP A 171 -13.40 19.06 -9.27
CA TRP A 171 -13.86 18.65 -7.96
C TRP A 171 -15.28 18.13 -8.02
N ILE A 172 -15.55 17.07 -7.27
CA ILE A 172 -16.87 16.44 -7.18
C ILE A 172 -17.29 16.23 -5.74
N ASN A 173 -18.60 16.11 -5.52
CA ASN A 173 -19.14 15.56 -4.29
C ASN A 173 -18.68 14.10 -4.13
N SER A 174 -18.03 13.78 -3.02
CA SER A 174 -17.45 12.45 -2.81
C SER A 174 -18.49 11.34 -2.97
N PRO A 175 -18.14 10.22 -3.60
CA PRO A 175 -19.04 9.08 -3.71
C PRO A 175 -19.58 8.64 -2.34
N GLY A 176 -20.89 8.37 -2.31
CA GLY A 176 -21.58 8.00 -1.08
C GLY A 176 -22.00 9.16 -0.17
N TYR A 177 -21.69 10.41 -0.54
CA TYR A 177 -22.29 11.58 0.09
C TYR A 177 -23.61 11.97 -0.60
N ALA A 178 -24.61 12.30 0.22
CA ALA A 178 -25.79 12.97 -0.29
C ALA A 178 -25.41 14.36 -0.83
N SER A 179 -26.16 14.88 -1.81
CA SER A 179 -25.95 16.23 -2.36
C SER A 179 -26.50 17.31 -1.42
N ARG A 180 -26.00 17.30 -0.20
CA ARG A 180 -26.26 18.27 0.88
C ARG A 180 -25.02 18.38 1.74
N MET A 181 -24.84 19.48 2.44
CA MET A 181 -23.72 19.70 3.33
C MET A 181 -23.61 18.59 4.38
N ASN A 182 -22.42 17.99 4.47
CA ASN A 182 -22.05 17.04 5.51
C ASN A 182 -20.52 17.12 5.74
N ASN A 183 -20.14 17.64 6.90
CA ASN A 183 -18.73 17.79 7.29
C ASN A 183 -18.33 16.86 8.45
N THR A 184 -19.13 15.87 8.80
CA THR A 184 -18.93 15.03 9.99
C THR A 184 -18.94 13.53 9.69
N ARG A 185 -18.56 13.12 8.47
CA ARG A 185 -18.46 11.70 8.14
C ARG A 185 -17.23 11.09 8.81
N PRO A 186 -17.39 10.22 9.82
CA PRO A 186 -16.25 9.65 10.52
C PRO A 186 -15.52 8.66 9.64
N VAL A 187 -14.19 8.64 9.76
CA VAL A 187 -13.33 7.63 9.17
C VAL A 187 -12.98 6.60 10.24
N VAL A 188 -13.59 5.43 10.13
CA VAL A 188 -13.40 4.34 11.10
C VAL A 188 -12.13 3.54 10.81
N PRO A 189 -11.53 2.84 11.79
CA PRO A 189 -10.26 2.12 11.64
C PRO A 189 -10.24 1.15 10.45
N ARG A 190 -11.36 0.51 10.13
CA ARG A 190 -11.47 -0.39 8.97
C ARG A 190 -11.22 0.33 7.63
N CYS A 191 -11.48 1.62 7.52
CA CYS A 191 -11.14 2.38 6.31
C CYS A 191 -9.62 2.51 6.17
N MET A 192 -8.95 2.88 7.28
CA MET A 192 -7.50 3.07 7.30
C MET A 192 -6.73 1.75 7.15
N GLU A 193 -7.31 0.64 7.54
CA GLU A 193 -6.71 -0.69 7.40
C GLU A 193 -6.39 -1.07 5.94
N CYS A 194 -7.15 -0.53 4.98
CA CYS A 194 -6.87 -0.68 3.55
C CYS A 194 -6.08 0.49 2.95
N HIS A 195 -5.97 1.60 3.66
CA HIS A 195 -5.39 2.83 3.13
C HIS A 195 -4.13 3.29 3.87
N SER A 196 -3.69 2.57 4.90
CA SER A 196 -2.45 2.87 5.62
C SER A 196 -1.73 1.59 6.02
N THR A 197 -0.45 1.69 6.27
CA THR A 197 0.34 0.62 6.89
C THR A 197 -0.14 0.39 8.30
N TYR A 198 -0.30 1.48 9.04
CA TYR A 198 -0.85 1.47 10.38
C TYR A 198 -1.46 2.84 10.72
N THR A 199 -2.55 2.84 11.45
CA THR A 199 -3.14 4.03 12.06
C THR A 199 -3.73 3.56 13.38
N ALA A 200 -3.07 3.90 14.49
CA ALA A 200 -3.37 3.38 15.82
C ALA A 200 -4.76 3.84 16.30
N PRO A 201 -5.77 2.97 16.34
CA PRO A 201 -7.06 3.34 16.87
C PRO A 201 -7.00 3.42 18.40
N ILE A 202 -7.62 4.45 18.98
CA ILE A 202 -7.86 4.51 20.42
C ILE A 202 -9.05 3.60 20.75
N GLU A 203 -8.80 2.58 21.57
CA GLU A 203 -9.86 1.63 21.95
C GLU A 203 -10.96 2.34 22.77
N SER A 204 -12.18 2.30 22.26
CA SER A 204 -13.33 2.84 22.98
C SER A 204 -13.75 1.91 24.12
N SER A 205 -13.95 2.44 25.30
CA SER A 205 -14.50 1.72 26.47
C SER A 205 -15.95 1.24 26.26
N THR A 206 -16.63 1.70 25.20
CA THR A 206 -18.05 1.42 24.96
C THR A 206 -18.31 0.35 23.91
N ASN A 207 -17.31 -0.42 23.43
CA ASN A 207 -17.43 -1.36 22.32
C ASN A 207 -18.00 -0.76 21.01
N ARG A 208 -18.03 0.56 20.88
CA ARG A 208 -18.42 1.24 19.65
C ARG A 208 -17.22 1.48 18.78
N VAL A 209 -17.38 1.33 17.47
CA VAL A 209 -16.36 1.70 16.52
C VAL A 209 -16.21 3.22 16.58
N SER A 210 -15.06 3.67 17.08
CA SER A 210 -14.68 5.09 17.16
C SER A 210 -13.88 5.49 15.94
N ASN A 211 -13.81 6.79 15.66
CA ASN A 211 -12.89 7.39 14.71
C ASN A 211 -11.76 8.17 15.42
N GLU A 212 -11.45 7.77 16.64
CA GLU A 212 -10.38 8.32 17.47
C GLU A 212 -9.08 7.55 17.26
N TYR A 213 -7.95 8.27 17.14
CA TYR A 213 -6.64 7.70 16.81
C TYR A 213 -5.52 8.39 17.58
N ASP A 214 -4.45 7.67 17.85
CA ASP A 214 -3.19 8.27 18.26
C ASP A 214 -2.52 8.86 17.01
N ILE A 215 -2.53 10.18 16.90
CA ILE A 215 -2.00 10.91 15.75
C ILE A 215 -0.47 10.77 15.60
N ASN A 216 0.24 10.34 16.64
CA ASN A 216 1.69 10.11 16.61
C ASN A 216 2.03 8.70 16.09
N ASN A 217 1.04 7.81 15.98
CA ASN A 217 1.16 6.44 15.52
C ASN A 217 0.39 6.22 14.20
N VAL A 218 0.70 7.04 13.18
CA VAL A 218 0.08 6.98 11.84
C VAL A 218 1.14 6.79 10.78
N LEU A 219 1.07 5.67 10.07
CA LEU A 219 1.94 5.29 8.96
C LEU A 219 1.12 5.23 7.67
N LEU A 220 1.12 6.33 6.94
CA LEU A 220 0.37 6.47 5.69
C LEU A 220 0.99 5.65 4.55
N GLY A 221 0.18 5.34 3.53
CA GLY A 221 0.54 4.44 2.44
C GLY A 221 0.58 2.99 2.89
N ILE A 222 0.70 2.08 1.94
CA ILE A 222 0.96 0.66 2.20
C ILE A 222 2.45 0.43 1.96
N ASP A 223 3.21 0.25 3.04
CA ASP A 223 4.64 -0.03 2.97
C ASP A 223 4.96 -1.52 3.16
N CYS A 224 6.25 -1.84 3.31
CA CYS A 224 6.77 -3.20 3.40
C CYS A 224 6.09 -4.01 4.51
N GLN A 225 5.95 -3.43 5.70
CA GLN A 225 5.48 -4.15 6.88
C GLN A 225 3.98 -4.49 6.82
N ARG A 226 3.20 -3.84 5.96
CA ARG A 226 1.79 -4.23 5.76
C ARG A 226 1.64 -5.62 5.16
N CYS A 227 2.64 -6.05 4.36
CA CYS A 227 2.66 -7.36 3.70
C CYS A 227 3.67 -8.33 4.34
N HIS A 228 4.80 -7.83 4.83
CA HIS A 228 5.87 -8.64 5.38
C HIS A 228 5.81 -8.82 6.91
N GLY A 229 4.88 -8.12 7.58
CA GLY A 229 4.68 -8.21 9.03
C GLY A 229 5.80 -7.57 9.83
N GLU A 230 6.09 -8.12 11.00
CA GLU A 230 7.15 -7.64 11.87
C GLU A 230 8.51 -8.05 11.33
N VAL A 231 9.39 -7.07 11.12
CA VAL A 231 10.69 -7.27 10.45
C VAL A 231 11.87 -6.74 11.25
N LYS A 232 11.68 -6.29 12.48
CA LYS A 232 12.76 -5.75 13.31
C LYS A 232 13.90 -6.78 13.49
N GLU A 233 13.55 -8.01 13.85
CA GLU A 233 14.53 -9.07 14.00
C GLU A 233 15.24 -9.43 12.68
N HIS A 234 14.53 -9.37 11.55
CA HIS A 234 15.14 -9.55 10.24
C HIS A 234 16.27 -8.54 9.99
N VAL A 235 15.98 -7.26 10.20
CA VAL A 235 16.96 -6.18 9.99
C VAL A 235 18.13 -6.32 10.96
N VAL A 236 17.86 -6.59 12.25
CA VAL A 236 18.89 -6.81 13.26
C VAL A 236 19.78 -8.00 12.91
N PHE A 237 19.19 -9.11 12.49
CA PHE A 237 19.94 -10.32 12.11
C PHE A 237 20.88 -10.06 10.93
N HIS A 238 20.36 -9.44 9.85
CA HIS A 238 21.16 -9.22 8.63
C HIS A 238 22.22 -8.13 8.78
N LYS A 239 22.00 -7.13 9.66
CA LYS A 239 23.08 -6.19 10.04
C LYS A 239 24.21 -6.87 10.78
N LYS A 240 23.93 -7.91 11.58
CA LYS A 240 24.95 -8.72 12.28
C LYS A 240 25.58 -9.78 11.36
N ASN A 241 24.88 -10.23 10.33
CA ASN A 241 25.29 -11.30 9.45
C ASN A 241 25.19 -10.86 7.98
N PRO A 242 26.03 -9.90 7.52
CA PRO A 242 25.90 -9.31 6.19
C PRO A 242 26.17 -10.31 5.04
N GLU A 243 26.85 -11.41 5.32
CA GLU A 243 27.13 -12.48 4.34
C GLU A 243 25.94 -13.44 4.15
N GLU A 244 24.98 -13.46 5.08
CA GLU A 244 23.77 -14.27 4.92
C GLU A 244 22.85 -13.63 3.89
N LYS A 245 22.50 -14.39 2.83
CA LYS A 245 21.65 -13.89 1.73
C LYS A 245 20.24 -14.47 1.75
N VAL A 246 19.99 -15.47 2.58
CA VAL A 246 18.65 -16.05 2.74
C VAL A 246 17.92 -15.29 3.84
N GLY A 247 16.76 -14.73 3.52
CA GLY A 247 15.95 -13.98 4.48
C GLY A 247 15.65 -14.81 5.74
N GLN A 248 16.09 -14.32 6.89
CA GLN A 248 15.83 -14.88 8.23
C GLN A 248 14.89 -13.95 8.99
N HIS A 249 14.08 -14.49 9.89
CA HIS A 249 13.14 -13.74 10.73
C HIS A 249 12.18 -12.84 9.95
N ILE A 250 11.75 -13.32 8.79
CA ILE A 250 10.76 -12.65 7.93
C ILE A 250 9.82 -13.68 7.30
N LEU A 251 8.57 -13.30 7.15
CA LEU A 251 7.58 -14.12 6.46
C LEU A 251 7.98 -14.30 4.99
N LYS A 252 8.18 -15.53 4.56
CA LYS A 252 8.47 -15.86 3.17
C LYS A 252 7.17 -16.18 2.44
N TYR A 253 6.81 -15.34 1.48
CA TYR A 253 5.61 -15.53 0.67
C TYR A 253 5.54 -16.89 -0.02
N SER A 254 6.70 -17.45 -0.42
CA SER A 254 6.79 -18.78 -1.03
C SER A 254 6.35 -19.92 -0.11
N GLU A 255 6.44 -19.73 1.21
CA GLU A 255 6.07 -20.76 2.21
C GLU A 255 4.58 -20.71 2.58
N LEU A 256 3.85 -19.69 2.15
CA LEU A 256 2.42 -19.54 2.39
C LEU A 256 1.60 -20.52 1.54
N THR A 257 0.52 -21.02 2.10
CA THR A 257 -0.51 -21.74 1.34
C THR A 257 -1.20 -20.82 0.34
N GLN A 258 -1.83 -21.37 -0.71
CA GLN A 258 -2.61 -20.57 -1.66
C GLN A 258 -3.65 -19.69 -0.96
N LYS A 259 -4.35 -20.23 0.04
CA LYS A 259 -5.36 -19.47 0.80
C LYS A 259 -4.73 -18.27 1.51
N GLN A 260 -3.61 -18.45 2.20
CA GLN A 260 -2.90 -17.36 2.90
C GLN A 260 -2.41 -16.29 1.92
N LYS A 261 -1.90 -16.69 0.74
CA LYS A 261 -1.51 -15.75 -0.33
C LYS A 261 -2.71 -14.94 -0.84
N ILE A 262 -3.86 -15.58 -1.02
CA ILE A 262 -5.11 -14.90 -1.38
C ILE A 262 -5.57 -13.98 -0.25
N ASP A 263 -5.52 -14.44 1.01
CA ASP A 263 -5.96 -13.68 2.18
C ASP A 263 -5.14 -12.41 2.39
N ALA A 264 -3.83 -12.44 2.10
CA ALA A 264 -2.96 -11.26 2.13
C ALA A 264 -3.50 -10.11 1.25
N CYS A 265 -4.01 -10.44 0.05
CA CYS A 265 -4.60 -9.46 -0.85
C CYS A 265 -6.08 -9.18 -0.50
N ALA A 266 -6.79 -10.20 -0.01
CA ALA A 266 -8.21 -10.14 0.30
C ALA A 266 -8.55 -9.17 1.42
N LEU A 267 -7.61 -8.88 2.31
CA LEU A 267 -7.76 -7.84 3.33
C LEU A 267 -8.32 -6.54 2.75
N CYS A 268 -7.81 -6.11 1.58
CA CYS A 268 -8.19 -4.87 0.91
C CYS A 268 -9.01 -5.09 -0.37
N HIS A 269 -8.85 -6.25 -1.06
CA HIS A 269 -9.40 -6.52 -2.39
C HIS A 269 -10.56 -7.52 -2.41
N SER A 270 -11.20 -7.82 -1.26
CA SER A 270 -12.35 -8.72 -1.17
C SER A 270 -13.69 -8.02 -0.91
N GLY A 271 -13.78 -6.72 -1.18
CA GLY A 271 -14.94 -5.91 -0.81
C GLY A 271 -14.95 -5.56 0.69
N PHE A 272 -16.05 -4.97 1.16
CA PHE A 272 -16.15 -4.57 2.56
C PHE A 272 -16.40 -5.79 3.46
N ARG A 273 -15.49 -6.01 4.40
CA ARG A 273 -15.62 -6.98 5.49
C ARG A 273 -15.76 -6.27 6.81
N GLN A 274 -16.47 -6.87 7.74
CA GLN A 274 -16.63 -6.35 9.10
C GLN A 274 -15.69 -7.08 10.06
N PRO A 275 -15.20 -6.42 11.12
CA PRO A 275 -14.45 -7.10 12.17
C PRO A 275 -15.23 -8.28 12.75
N ALA A 276 -14.56 -9.39 12.99
CA ALA A 276 -15.13 -10.55 13.66
C ALA A 276 -15.37 -10.24 15.14
N TRP A 277 -16.32 -10.94 15.75
CA TRP A 277 -16.62 -10.83 17.17
C TRP A 277 -15.82 -11.88 17.94
N ASP A 278 -15.03 -11.43 18.91
CA ASP A 278 -14.36 -12.31 19.87
C ASP A 278 -15.31 -12.60 21.04
N PRO A 279 -15.85 -13.84 21.18
CA PRO A 279 -16.82 -14.17 22.21
C PRO A 279 -16.19 -14.24 23.61
N GLU A 280 -14.89 -14.55 23.72
CA GLU A 280 -14.18 -14.63 24.99
C GLU A 280 -13.93 -13.24 25.58
N LYS A 281 -13.43 -12.34 24.75
CA LYS A 281 -13.18 -10.94 25.14
C LYS A 281 -14.43 -10.07 25.07
N ARG A 282 -15.53 -10.58 24.51
CA ARG A 282 -16.81 -9.87 24.31
C ARG A 282 -16.63 -8.51 23.63
N LYS A 283 -15.78 -8.47 22.60
CA LYS A 283 -15.51 -7.29 21.80
C LYS A 283 -15.23 -7.68 20.35
N PHE A 284 -15.33 -6.72 19.44
CA PHE A 284 -14.85 -6.91 18.07
C PHE A 284 -13.32 -7.00 18.06
N ILE A 285 -12.79 -7.86 17.16
CA ILE A 285 -11.34 -7.92 16.94
C ILE A 285 -10.89 -6.54 16.42
N PRO A 286 -9.88 -5.93 17.04
CA PRO A 286 -9.37 -4.62 16.62
C PRO A 286 -8.89 -4.63 15.18
N SER A 287 -9.07 -3.53 14.47
CA SER A 287 -8.45 -3.34 13.15
C SER A 287 -6.93 -3.42 13.24
N PHE A 288 -6.30 -3.81 12.16
CA PHE A 288 -4.86 -4.09 12.05
C PHE A 288 -4.34 -5.33 12.81
N SER A 289 -5.22 -6.11 13.44
CA SER A 289 -4.82 -7.35 14.12
C SER A 289 -4.45 -8.48 13.16
N TYR A 290 -5.03 -8.51 11.95
CA TYR A 290 -4.67 -9.49 10.93
C TYR A 290 -3.24 -9.29 10.43
N GLN A 291 -2.47 -10.36 10.42
CA GLN A 291 -1.14 -10.42 9.83
C GLN A 291 -1.14 -11.37 8.63
N VAL A 292 -0.30 -11.08 7.63
CA VAL A 292 -0.14 -11.99 6.49
C VAL A 292 0.39 -13.33 6.99
N GLY A 293 -0.26 -14.41 6.58
CA GLY A 293 -0.02 -15.76 7.10
C GLY A 293 -1.13 -16.27 8.01
N ASP A 294 -1.94 -15.38 8.58
CA ASP A 294 -3.13 -15.77 9.34
C ASP A 294 -4.30 -16.14 8.40
N ALA A 295 -5.34 -16.74 8.97
CA ALA A 295 -6.62 -16.94 8.28
C ALA A 295 -7.45 -15.67 8.40
N LEU A 296 -7.66 -14.94 7.28
CA LEU A 296 -8.37 -13.65 7.29
C LEU A 296 -9.80 -13.74 7.85
N ASP A 297 -10.46 -14.89 7.66
CA ASP A 297 -11.83 -15.10 8.11
C ASP A 297 -11.97 -15.14 9.64
N ASP A 298 -10.86 -15.35 10.39
CA ASP A 298 -10.85 -15.27 11.85
C ASP A 298 -10.89 -13.82 12.34
N PHE A 299 -10.45 -12.87 11.53
CA PHE A 299 -10.36 -11.44 11.88
C PHE A 299 -11.48 -10.62 11.26
N LEU A 300 -11.89 -10.97 10.04
CA LEU A 300 -12.84 -10.19 9.25
C LEU A 300 -13.87 -11.10 8.59
N ILE A 301 -15.12 -10.94 8.95
CA ILE A 301 -16.24 -11.68 8.36
C ILE A 301 -16.78 -11.00 7.10
N LYS A 302 -17.17 -11.81 6.11
CA LYS A 302 -17.90 -11.32 4.94
C LYS A 302 -19.28 -10.82 5.37
N ASN A 303 -19.67 -9.66 4.86
CA ASN A 303 -21.01 -9.16 5.09
C ASN A 303 -22.00 -10.04 4.31
N ASN A 304 -22.71 -10.93 5.00
CA ASN A 304 -23.74 -11.82 4.41
C ASN A 304 -25.06 -11.10 4.08
N ARG A 305 -25.08 -9.78 4.10
CA ARG A 305 -26.18 -9.03 3.49
C ARG A 305 -26.05 -9.22 1.97
N SER A 306 -26.38 -10.43 1.52
CA SER A 306 -26.53 -10.71 0.11
C SER A 306 -27.69 -9.86 -0.40
N SER A 307 -27.39 -8.79 -1.10
CA SER A 307 -28.31 -8.32 -2.10
C SER A 307 -28.54 -9.51 -3.05
N LYS A 308 -29.77 -9.80 -3.38
CA LYS A 308 -30.12 -10.79 -4.42
C LYS A 308 -29.52 -10.43 -5.78
N ASP A 309 -28.86 -9.28 -5.83
CA ASP A 309 -28.17 -8.69 -6.96
C ASP A 309 -26.67 -8.73 -6.68
N ASN A 310 -25.88 -9.28 -7.61
CA ASN A 310 -24.41 -9.37 -7.52
C ASN A 310 -23.68 -8.00 -7.42
N SER A 311 -24.42 -6.90 -7.26
CA SER A 311 -23.90 -5.53 -7.15
C SER A 311 -22.94 -5.35 -5.97
N ASP A 312 -23.14 -6.08 -4.86
CA ASP A 312 -22.23 -6.04 -3.70
C ASP A 312 -20.84 -6.64 -4.01
N SER A 313 -20.74 -7.46 -5.08
CA SER A 313 -19.46 -8.04 -5.51
C SER A 313 -18.49 -7.01 -6.10
N GLU A 314 -18.98 -5.83 -6.48
CA GLU A 314 -18.19 -4.78 -7.13
C GLU A 314 -17.75 -3.66 -6.17
N ILE A 315 -18.34 -3.60 -4.96
CA ILE A 315 -18.02 -2.55 -3.99
C ILE A 315 -16.59 -2.77 -3.48
N HIS A 316 -15.80 -1.70 -3.41
CA HIS A 316 -14.42 -1.73 -2.96
C HIS A 316 -13.54 -2.74 -3.72
N ALA A 317 -13.72 -2.82 -5.05
CA ALA A 317 -12.85 -3.60 -5.93
C ALA A 317 -12.71 -5.07 -5.48
N ASN A 318 -13.82 -5.82 -5.42
CA ASN A 318 -13.83 -7.23 -5.01
C ASN A 318 -13.28 -8.15 -6.11
N GLN A 319 -12.00 -7.96 -6.48
CA GLN A 319 -11.30 -8.79 -7.47
C GLN A 319 -11.17 -10.23 -7.03
N ILE A 320 -11.09 -10.48 -5.72
CA ILE A 320 -10.93 -11.84 -5.17
C ILE A 320 -12.08 -12.74 -5.60
N LYS A 321 -13.32 -12.32 -5.37
CA LYS A 321 -14.48 -13.14 -5.77
C LYS A 321 -14.52 -13.37 -7.27
N LEU A 322 -14.30 -12.34 -8.06
CA LEU A 322 -14.31 -12.43 -9.52
C LEU A 322 -13.24 -13.42 -10.02
N LEU A 323 -12.01 -13.33 -9.50
CA LEU A 323 -10.93 -14.24 -9.86
C LEU A 323 -11.24 -15.68 -9.42
N THR A 324 -11.63 -15.89 -8.16
CA THR A 324 -11.87 -17.23 -7.62
C THR A 324 -13.08 -17.94 -8.24
N ASP A 325 -14.02 -17.19 -8.80
CA ASP A 325 -15.15 -17.75 -9.55
C ASP A 325 -14.74 -18.13 -10.98
N SER A 326 -13.64 -17.63 -11.53
CA SER A 326 -13.19 -17.95 -12.88
C SER A 326 -12.73 -19.40 -13.03
N LYS A 327 -12.93 -19.96 -14.24
CA LYS A 327 -12.49 -21.33 -14.55
C LYS A 327 -10.96 -21.46 -14.47
N CYS A 328 -10.24 -20.44 -14.90
CA CYS A 328 -8.78 -20.38 -14.85
C CYS A 328 -8.27 -20.60 -13.42
N PHE A 329 -8.82 -19.91 -12.44
CA PHE A 329 -8.45 -20.09 -11.02
C PHE A 329 -8.83 -21.47 -10.50
N LYS A 330 -10.08 -21.94 -10.77
CA LYS A 330 -10.59 -23.22 -10.27
C LYS A 330 -9.82 -24.44 -10.79
N MET A 331 -9.20 -24.30 -11.96
CA MET A 331 -8.41 -25.36 -12.58
C MET A 331 -6.92 -25.28 -12.24
N SER A 332 -6.50 -24.26 -11.47
CA SER A 332 -5.11 -24.06 -11.05
C SER A 332 -4.96 -24.30 -9.56
N GLU A 333 -4.06 -25.19 -9.17
CA GLU A 333 -3.80 -25.52 -7.76
C GLU A 333 -3.02 -24.43 -7.03
N ASN A 334 -2.24 -23.60 -7.76
CA ASN A 334 -1.27 -22.69 -7.18
C ASN A 334 -1.45 -21.23 -7.60
N MET A 335 -2.54 -20.89 -8.32
CA MET A 335 -2.76 -19.52 -8.76
C MET A 335 -3.09 -18.62 -7.58
N ASP A 336 -2.40 -17.49 -7.51
CA ASP A 336 -2.66 -16.40 -6.60
C ASP A 336 -2.52 -15.04 -7.33
N CYS A 337 -2.62 -13.93 -6.60
CA CYS A 337 -2.50 -12.61 -7.22
C CYS A 337 -1.11 -12.35 -7.78
N ALA A 338 -0.06 -12.86 -7.13
CA ALA A 338 1.32 -12.70 -7.57
C ALA A 338 1.66 -13.52 -8.82
N THR A 339 0.82 -14.47 -9.21
CA THR A 339 0.93 -15.15 -10.51
C THR A 339 0.89 -14.14 -11.67
N CYS A 340 0.09 -13.07 -11.52
CA CYS A 340 -0.07 -12.05 -12.56
C CYS A 340 0.50 -10.68 -12.15
N HIS A 341 0.54 -10.34 -10.86
CA HIS A 341 0.93 -9.03 -10.34
C HIS A 341 2.23 -9.07 -9.53
N ASP A 342 3.08 -8.06 -9.73
CA ASP A 342 4.20 -7.77 -8.83
C ASP A 342 3.81 -6.58 -7.93
N PRO A 343 3.54 -6.79 -6.63
CA PRO A 343 3.11 -5.71 -5.73
C PRO A 343 4.18 -4.63 -5.50
N HIS A 344 5.43 -4.91 -5.87
CA HIS A 344 6.53 -3.95 -5.75
C HIS A 344 6.69 -3.06 -6.99
N LYS A 345 5.91 -3.29 -8.06
CA LYS A 345 6.02 -2.55 -9.32
C LYS A 345 4.74 -1.83 -9.72
N GLN A 346 4.91 -0.71 -10.40
CA GLN A 346 3.81 -0.07 -11.09
C GLN A 346 3.64 -0.72 -12.47
N GLU A 347 2.70 -1.66 -12.58
CA GLU A 347 2.45 -2.45 -13.79
C GLU A 347 1.29 -1.92 -14.63
N ARG A 348 0.74 -0.77 -14.26
CA ARG A 348 -0.44 -0.25 -14.94
C ARG A 348 -0.15 0.14 -16.39
N GLY A 349 -0.95 -0.43 -17.31
CA GLY A 349 -0.77 -0.23 -18.75
C GLY A 349 0.22 -1.20 -19.41
N ASP A 350 0.90 -2.03 -18.64
CA ASP A 350 1.82 -3.04 -19.17
C ASP A 350 1.07 -4.32 -19.60
N PHE A 351 0.17 -4.16 -20.58
CA PHE A 351 -0.65 -5.26 -21.10
C PHE A 351 0.18 -6.39 -21.69
N LYS A 352 1.35 -6.07 -22.24
CA LYS A 352 2.28 -7.06 -22.79
C LYS A 352 2.78 -8.00 -21.68
N ASN A 353 3.21 -7.46 -20.56
CA ASN A 353 3.68 -8.27 -19.43
C ASN A 353 2.55 -9.16 -18.87
N PHE A 354 1.35 -8.62 -18.71
CA PHE A 354 0.18 -9.43 -18.31
C PHE A 354 -0.13 -10.53 -19.32
N SER A 355 -0.05 -10.26 -20.62
CA SER A 355 -0.27 -11.29 -21.66
C SER A 355 0.77 -12.39 -21.61
N LEU A 356 2.04 -12.10 -21.32
CA LEU A 356 3.08 -13.11 -21.12
C LEU A 356 2.73 -14.06 -19.95
N LYS A 357 2.10 -13.54 -18.88
CA LYS A 357 1.60 -14.39 -17.79
C LYS A 357 0.49 -15.34 -18.24
N CYS A 358 -0.40 -14.90 -19.12
CA CYS A 358 -1.43 -15.79 -19.72
C CYS A 358 -0.79 -16.85 -20.61
N ILE A 359 0.14 -16.46 -21.49
CA ILE A 359 0.83 -17.33 -22.47
C ILE A 359 1.70 -18.39 -21.77
N SER A 360 2.15 -18.16 -20.53
CA SER A 360 2.89 -19.21 -19.79
C SER A 360 2.08 -20.48 -19.53
N CYS A 361 0.74 -20.41 -19.58
CA CYS A 361 -0.17 -21.56 -19.45
C CYS A 361 -0.98 -21.80 -20.71
N HIS A 362 -1.29 -20.76 -21.51
CA HIS A 362 -2.10 -20.83 -22.71
C HIS A 362 -1.28 -20.66 -23.97
N GLN A 363 -1.56 -21.47 -25.00
CA GLN A 363 -0.89 -21.37 -26.29
C GLN A 363 -1.68 -20.46 -27.25
N SER A 364 -0.98 -19.72 -28.12
CA SER A 364 -1.60 -18.79 -29.06
C SER A 364 -2.51 -19.46 -30.10
N GLN A 365 -2.27 -20.73 -30.40
CA GLN A 365 -3.05 -21.52 -31.35
C GLN A 365 -4.47 -21.90 -30.90
N ASP A 366 -4.83 -21.59 -29.64
CA ASP A 366 -6.18 -21.83 -29.12
C ASP A 366 -7.21 -20.83 -29.67
N HIS A 367 -6.78 -19.87 -30.49
CA HIS A 367 -7.65 -18.87 -31.10
C HIS A 367 -7.83 -19.13 -32.61
N SER A 368 -9.08 -18.95 -33.08
CA SER A 368 -9.35 -19.03 -34.51
C SER A 368 -8.66 -17.89 -35.27
N PRO A 369 -8.29 -18.10 -36.55
CA PRO A 369 -7.71 -17.03 -37.38
C PRO A 369 -8.61 -15.79 -37.47
N LYS A 370 -9.92 -15.95 -37.43
CA LYS A 370 -10.90 -14.86 -37.42
C LYS A 370 -10.81 -14.05 -36.13
N THR A 371 -10.69 -14.71 -34.97
CA THR A 371 -10.53 -14.05 -33.68
C THR A 371 -9.22 -13.25 -33.62
N LEU A 372 -8.14 -13.83 -34.16
CA LEU A 372 -6.84 -13.18 -34.23
C LEU A 372 -6.85 -11.94 -35.14
N SER A 373 -7.61 -11.97 -36.23
CA SER A 373 -7.76 -10.83 -37.14
C SER A 373 -8.57 -9.68 -36.50
N LEU A 374 -9.59 -10.00 -35.69
CA LEU A 374 -10.40 -9.02 -34.97
C LEU A 374 -9.61 -8.35 -33.84
N ALA A 375 -8.70 -9.06 -33.20
CA ALA A 375 -7.86 -8.56 -32.13
C ALA A 375 -6.73 -7.65 -32.64
N ASN A 376 -6.70 -7.30 -33.94
CA ASN A 376 -5.59 -6.57 -34.57
C ASN A 376 -4.23 -7.19 -34.23
N ALA A 377 -4.22 -8.53 -34.11
CA ALA A 377 -3.07 -9.41 -33.89
C ALA A 377 -2.10 -9.00 -32.77
N ASN A 378 -2.53 -8.15 -31.83
CA ASN A 378 -1.72 -7.85 -30.68
C ASN A 378 -1.95 -8.94 -29.63
N PHE A 379 -1.25 -10.07 -29.76
CA PHE A 379 -1.06 -11.05 -28.67
C PHE A 379 -0.54 -10.44 -27.37
N ASN A 380 -0.41 -9.14 -27.34
CA ASN A 380 0.09 -8.35 -26.23
C ASN A 380 -1.00 -7.78 -25.32
N ASP A 381 -2.30 -8.09 -25.56
CA ASP A 381 -3.39 -7.62 -24.68
C ASP A 381 -4.52 -8.64 -24.56
N CYS A 382 -4.22 -9.80 -23.96
CA CYS A 382 -5.21 -10.83 -23.64
C CYS A 382 -6.30 -10.29 -22.69
N ALA A 383 -5.91 -9.39 -21.80
CA ALA A 383 -6.82 -8.86 -20.79
C ALA A 383 -7.96 -8.01 -21.37
N SER A 384 -7.78 -7.37 -22.53
CA SER A 384 -8.85 -6.59 -23.16
C SER A 384 -10.04 -7.42 -23.60
N CYS A 385 -9.82 -8.67 -23.98
CA CYS A 385 -10.89 -9.60 -24.39
C CYS A 385 -11.36 -10.49 -23.23
N HIS A 386 -10.44 -11.01 -22.40
CA HIS A 386 -10.74 -11.99 -21.36
C HIS A 386 -11.05 -11.40 -19.99
N MET A 387 -10.75 -10.13 -19.79
CA MET A 387 -10.98 -9.34 -18.58
C MET A 387 -11.44 -7.92 -18.95
N PRO A 388 -12.56 -7.75 -19.67
CA PRO A 388 -12.96 -6.45 -20.21
C PRO A 388 -13.23 -5.43 -19.12
N PHE A 389 -13.21 -4.16 -19.49
CA PHE A 389 -13.73 -3.10 -18.63
C PHE A 389 -15.26 -3.14 -18.64
N VAL A 390 -15.86 -3.14 -17.44
CA VAL A 390 -17.30 -3.14 -17.22
C VAL A 390 -17.71 -1.92 -16.40
N ASP A 391 -18.92 -1.45 -16.61
CA ASP A 391 -19.52 -0.40 -15.81
C ASP A 391 -19.91 -0.95 -14.43
N SER A 392 -19.41 -0.33 -13.35
CA SER A 392 -19.78 -0.71 -12.00
C SER A 392 -21.26 -0.45 -11.75
N LYS A 393 -21.97 -1.45 -11.23
CA LYS A 393 -23.37 -1.33 -10.81
C LYS A 393 -23.45 -0.55 -9.47
N ALA A 394 -22.43 -0.69 -8.63
CA ALA A 394 -22.39 -0.14 -7.27
C ALA A 394 -21.75 1.25 -7.20
N MET A 395 -20.68 1.49 -7.96
CA MET A 395 -19.95 2.76 -7.93
C MET A 395 -20.42 3.68 -9.05
N LYS A 396 -21.23 4.67 -8.69
CA LYS A 396 -21.70 5.72 -9.59
C LYS A 396 -21.29 7.08 -9.06
N ILE A 397 -20.87 7.96 -9.95
CA ILE A 397 -20.42 9.31 -9.65
C ILE A 397 -21.47 10.30 -10.13
N ASP A 398 -21.86 11.21 -9.24
CA ASP A 398 -22.69 12.36 -9.59
C ASP A 398 -21.78 13.53 -9.95
N PHE A 399 -21.62 13.77 -11.24
CA PHE A 399 -20.85 14.90 -11.73
C PHE A 399 -21.79 16.05 -12.07
N ASN A 400 -21.65 17.17 -11.36
CA ASN A 400 -22.41 18.40 -11.57
C ASN A 400 -23.95 18.22 -11.53
N LEU A 401 -24.44 17.33 -10.68
CA LEU A 401 -25.88 17.11 -10.45
C LEU A 401 -26.69 16.69 -11.70
N LYS A 402 -26.01 16.34 -12.79
CA LYS A 402 -26.69 16.11 -14.09
C LYS A 402 -26.96 14.64 -14.37
N LYS A 403 -26.02 13.75 -14.04
CA LYS A 403 -26.15 12.32 -14.38
C LYS A 403 -25.22 11.46 -13.50
N LEU A 404 -25.77 10.39 -12.96
CA LEU A 404 -24.95 9.34 -12.32
C LEU A 404 -24.21 8.56 -13.42
N THR A 405 -22.88 8.65 -13.41
CA THR A 405 -22.03 7.94 -14.35
C THR A 405 -21.34 6.76 -13.64
N PRO A 406 -21.45 5.53 -14.13
CA PRO A 406 -20.79 4.39 -13.54
C PRO A 406 -19.26 4.51 -13.69
N VAL A 407 -18.54 4.05 -12.67
CA VAL A 407 -17.09 3.89 -12.76
C VAL A 407 -16.79 2.63 -13.53
N ARG A 408 -15.91 2.70 -14.53
CA ARG A 408 -15.45 1.52 -15.27
C ARG A 408 -14.36 0.77 -14.49
N ILE A 409 -14.54 -0.52 -14.29
CA ILE A 409 -13.61 -1.40 -13.58
C ILE A 409 -13.16 -2.54 -14.49
N ARG A 410 -11.92 -3.02 -14.30
CA ARG A 410 -11.41 -4.22 -14.97
C ARG A 410 -12.02 -5.44 -14.31
N ASN A 411 -12.73 -6.27 -15.09
CA ASN A 411 -13.34 -7.49 -14.59
C ASN A 411 -12.28 -8.58 -14.39
N HIS A 412 -12.18 -9.12 -13.18
CA HIS A 412 -11.27 -10.23 -12.85
C HIS A 412 -11.92 -11.61 -12.98
N PHE A 413 -13.16 -11.67 -13.43
CA PHE A 413 -13.76 -12.94 -13.87
C PHE A 413 -13.22 -13.28 -15.26
N ILE A 414 -12.13 -14.05 -15.30
CA ILE A 414 -11.46 -14.44 -16.55
C ILE A 414 -12.34 -15.40 -17.33
N SER A 415 -12.79 -14.99 -18.53
CA SER A 415 -13.71 -15.76 -19.36
C SER A 415 -13.58 -15.42 -20.85
N ILE A 416 -14.36 -16.10 -21.68
CA ILE A 416 -14.58 -15.74 -23.07
C ILE A 416 -15.85 -14.89 -23.13
N TYR A 417 -15.71 -13.68 -23.64
CA TYR A 417 -16.80 -12.72 -23.81
C TYR A 417 -17.06 -12.56 -25.32
N PRO A 418 -18.06 -13.30 -25.89
CA PRO A 418 -18.33 -13.27 -27.32
C PRO A 418 -18.87 -11.92 -27.80
N ASP A 419 -19.58 -11.18 -26.93
CA ASP A 419 -20.16 -9.86 -27.21
C ASP A 419 -20.11 -8.98 -25.95
N GLU A 420 -20.16 -7.65 -26.09
CA GLU A 420 -20.25 -6.72 -24.95
C GLU A 420 -21.46 -6.98 -24.04
N ASN A 421 -22.52 -7.63 -24.58
CA ASN A 421 -23.75 -7.98 -23.85
C ASN A 421 -23.64 -9.29 -23.02
N SER A 422 -22.54 -10.04 -23.14
CA SER A 422 -22.32 -11.30 -22.41
C SER A 422 -21.58 -11.13 -21.10
N LEU A 423 -21.44 -9.90 -20.62
CA LEU A 423 -20.83 -9.57 -19.33
C LEU A 423 -21.76 -9.98 -18.17
N PRO A 424 -21.25 -10.63 -17.12
CA PRO A 424 -22.05 -11.05 -15.96
C PRO A 424 -22.62 -9.89 -15.16
#